data_a996510fb8e0624da9241092ad535d29
#
_entry.id   a996510fb8e0624da9241092ad535d29
#
_cell.length_a   1.000
_cell.length_b   1.000
_cell.length_c   1.000
_cell.angle_alpha   90.00
_cell.angle_beta   90.00
_cell.angle_gamma   90.00
#
_symmetry.space_group_name_H-M   'P 1'
#
loop_
_entity.id
_entity.type
_entity.pdbx_description
1 polymer ?
#
loop_
_entity_poly.entity_id
_entity_poly.type
_entity_poly.pdbx_seq_one_letter_code
_entity_poly.pdbx_strand_id
1 'polypeptide(L)'
;AENELARKAVQAFCDVVGDNTEVIAEEVGRDGVLVILGAMKATGNISATDAFLAEIRAEARNEGINYTASRLAAAFNHGFINKSLREVFDVTRMILSAKEELANEPHPIDGLSGEYAEKSLEEWAEQIRKGGKQ
;
A
#
# COMPACT_ATOMS: atom_id res chain seq x y z
N ALA A 1 21.15 5.60 12.44
CA ALA A 1 21.16 5.14 11.57
C ALA A 1 20.66 5.68 10.25
N GLU A 2 20.45 4.80 9.31
CA GLU A 2 20.20 5.26 7.98
C GLU A 2 18.86 5.93 7.83
N ASN A 3 17.85 5.32 8.42
CA ASN A 3 16.54 5.94 8.38
C ASN A 3 16.56 7.26 9.12
N GLU A 4 17.34 7.30 10.15
CA GLU A 4 17.45 8.51 10.92
C GLU A 4 18.15 9.57 10.09
N LEU A 5 19.12 9.20 9.31
CA LEU A 5 19.81 10.14 8.47
C LEU A 5 18.86 10.70 7.42
N ALA A 6 18.08 9.84 6.78
CA ALA A 6 17.12 10.31 5.81
C ALA A 6 16.09 11.20 6.46
N ARG A 7 15.61 10.80 7.62
CA ARG A 7 14.64 11.58 8.32
C ARG A 7 15.25 12.90 8.77
N LYS A 8 16.51 12.87 9.19
CA LYS A 8 17.17 14.06 9.61
C LYS A 8 17.37 15.01 8.47
N ALA A 9 17.66 14.50 7.30
CA ALA A 9 17.81 15.37 6.14
C ALA A 9 16.51 16.06 5.83
N VAL A 10 15.41 15.30 5.85
CA VAL A 10 14.11 15.89 5.59
C VAL A 10 13.72 16.81 6.73
N GLN A 11 14.02 16.39 7.96
CA GLN A 11 13.69 17.21 9.11
C GLN A 11 14.51 18.47 9.13
N ALA A 12 15.77 18.40 8.78
CA ALA A 12 16.60 19.57 8.73
C ALA A 12 16.09 20.53 7.69
N PHE A 13 15.64 20.00 6.57
CA PHE A 13 15.04 20.84 5.56
C PHE A 13 13.80 21.51 6.12
N CYS A 14 12.97 20.72 6.80
CA CYS A 14 11.76 21.27 7.37
C CYS A 14 12.05 22.24 8.51
N ASP A 15 13.12 21.99 9.27
CA ASP A 15 13.46 22.87 10.37
C ASP A 15 14.12 24.13 9.90
N VAL A 16 15.06 23.99 9.00
CA VAL A 16 15.79 25.11 8.49
C VAL A 16 14.90 26.04 7.82
N VAL A 17 14.06 25.47 7.03
CA VAL A 17 13.15 26.33 6.46
C VAL A 17 12.04 26.40 7.31
N GLY A 18 11.97 25.50 8.21
CA GLY A 18 10.79 25.21 8.89
C GLY A 18 10.18 26.33 9.55
N ASP A 19 10.89 27.03 10.11
CA ASP A 19 10.29 28.02 10.75
C ASP A 19 9.67 28.93 9.83
N ASN A 20 10.16 29.17 8.75
CA ASN A 20 9.58 30.04 7.89
C ASN A 20 9.03 29.23 6.91
N THR A 21 8.51 28.17 7.23
CA THR A 21 8.52 27.55 6.28
C THR A 21 7.77 26.45 6.12
N GLU A 22 6.71 26.36 6.85
CA GLU A 22 5.67 25.67 6.38
C GLU A 22 5.38 26.06 4.99
N VAL A 23 5.40 27.35 4.74
CA VAL A 23 5.20 27.90 3.44
C VAL A 23 6.22 27.42 2.47
N ILE A 24 7.48 27.52 2.86
CA ILE A 24 8.54 27.10 1.98
C ILE A 24 8.48 25.61 1.77
N ALA A 25 8.14 24.90 2.82
CA ALA A 25 8.03 23.46 2.72
C ALA A 25 6.95 23.07 1.75
N GLU A 26 5.88 23.81 1.70
CA GLU A 26 4.85 23.51 0.77
C GLU A 26 5.24 23.85 -0.64
N GLU A 27 5.86 24.98 -0.82
CA GLU A 27 6.22 25.40 -2.14
C GLU A 27 7.32 24.60 -2.76
N VAL A 28 8.34 24.30 -1.95
CA VAL A 28 9.46 23.57 -2.49
C VAL A 28 9.56 22.20 -1.91
N GLY A 29 8.57 21.78 -1.14
CA GLY A 29 8.66 20.55 -0.40
C GLY A 29 9.07 19.39 -1.26
N ARG A 30 8.38 19.17 -2.37
CA ARG A 30 8.70 18.06 -3.21
C ARG A 30 10.08 18.23 -3.84
N ASP A 31 10.34 19.40 -4.40
CA ASP A 31 11.63 19.63 -5.02
C ASP A 31 12.72 19.61 -3.97
N GLY A 32 12.45 20.16 -2.78
CA GLY A 32 13.43 20.16 -1.72
C GLY A 32 13.75 18.76 -1.27
N VAL A 33 12.74 17.90 -1.16
CA VAL A 33 12.98 16.54 -0.78
C VAL A 33 13.78 15.83 -1.87
N LEU A 34 13.49 16.12 -3.13
CA LEU A 34 14.25 15.51 -4.21
C LEU A 34 15.70 15.95 -4.18
N VAL A 35 15.95 17.20 -3.84
CA VAL A 35 17.32 17.67 -3.72
C VAL A 35 18.04 16.95 -2.59
N ILE A 36 17.36 16.78 -1.48
CA ILE A 36 17.94 16.07 -0.36
C ILE A 36 18.23 14.63 -0.74
N LEU A 37 17.30 13.98 -1.43
CA LEU A 37 17.51 12.61 -1.87
C LEU A 37 18.65 12.54 -2.85
N GLY A 38 18.77 13.55 -3.72
CA GLY A 38 19.89 13.60 -4.63
C GLY A 38 21.21 13.73 -3.92
N ALA A 39 21.23 14.55 -2.89
CA ALA A 39 22.43 14.72 -2.10
C ALA A 39 22.78 13.42 -1.38
N MET A 40 21.79 12.74 -0.86
CA MET A 40 22.01 11.47 -0.19
C MET A 40 22.52 10.44 -1.16
N LYS A 41 22.01 10.45 -2.35
CA LYS A 41 22.49 9.55 -3.38
C LYS A 41 23.94 9.83 -3.68
N ALA A 42 24.30 11.09 -3.78
CA ALA A 42 25.66 11.46 -4.07
C ALA A 42 26.59 11.05 -2.95
N THR A 43 26.08 10.99 -1.74
CA THR A 43 26.90 10.60 -0.59
C THR A 43 26.85 9.11 -0.32
N GLY A 44 26.12 8.34 -1.12
CA GLY A 44 26.11 6.92 -0.93
C GLY A 44 25.00 6.41 -0.02
N ASN A 45 24.04 7.25 0.31
CA ASN A 45 22.97 6.85 1.24
C ASN A 45 21.72 6.38 0.53
N ILE A 46 21.82 6.04 -0.75
CA ILE A 46 20.66 5.67 -1.53
C ILE A 46 20.03 4.37 -1.03
N SER A 47 20.87 3.43 -0.58
CA SER A 47 20.32 2.14 -0.16
C SER A 47 19.46 2.31 1.09
N ALA A 48 19.85 3.20 1.98
CA ALA A 48 19.07 3.45 3.18
C ALA A 48 17.73 4.07 2.81
N THR A 49 17.76 4.99 1.88
CA THR A 49 16.54 5.64 1.44
C THR A 49 15.62 4.64 0.76
N ASP A 50 16.18 3.77 -0.06
CA ASP A 50 15.37 2.76 -0.73
C ASP A 50 14.73 1.83 0.28
N ALA A 51 15.46 1.44 1.32
CA ALA A 51 14.92 0.57 2.34
C ALA A 51 13.77 1.26 3.09
N PHE A 52 13.95 2.53 3.38
CA PHE A 52 12.91 3.29 4.07
C PHE A 52 11.65 3.39 3.22
N LEU A 53 11.81 3.68 1.94
CA LEU A 53 10.67 3.78 1.05
C LEU A 53 9.98 2.43 0.88
N ALA A 54 10.75 1.37 0.83
CA ALA A 54 10.17 0.03 0.70
C ALA A 54 9.35 -0.31 1.93
N GLU A 55 9.82 0.12 3.09
CA GLU A 55 9.09 -0.13 4.32
C GLU A 55 7.78 0.62 4.33
N ILE A 56 7.79 1.87 3.91
CA ILE A 56 6.57 2.66 3.86
C ILE A 56 5.59 2.08 2.88
N ARG A 57 6.08 1.62 1.73
CA ARG A 57 5.18 0.99 0.77
C ARG A 57 4.58 -0.29 1.31
N ALA A 58 5.38 -1.06 2.04
CA ALA A 58 4.87 -2.30 2.61
C ALA A 58 3.79 -2.02 3.64
N GLU A 59 3.98 -0.98 4.44
CA GLU A 59 2.97 -0.62 5.42
C GLU A 59 1.68 -0.19 4.76
N ALA A 60 1.79 0.65 3.76
CA ALA A 60 0.60 1.12 3.05
C ALA A 60 -0.12 -0.05 2.39
N ARG A 61 0.65 -0.95 1.81
CA ARG A 61 0.06 -2.13 1.17
C ARG A 61 -0.66 -2.99 2.19
N ASN A 62 -0.03 -3.19 3.35
CA ASN A 62 -0.63 -4.01 4.38
C ASN A 62 -1.90 -3.37 4.92
N GLU A 63 -1.92 -2.06 5.01
CA GLU A 63 -3.13 -1.38 5.44
C GLU A 63 -4.27 -1.62 4.47
N GLY A 64 -3.97 -1.57 3.18
CA GLY A 64 -4.99 -1.86 2.19
C GLY A 64 -5.51 -3.27 2.29
N ILE A 65 -4.62 -4.23 2.51
CA ILE A 65 -5.03 -5.62 2.66
C ILE A 65 -5.88 -5.78 3.91
N ASN A 66 -5.45 -5.17 5.02
CA ASN A 66 -6.20 -5.23 6.26
C ASN A 66 -7.59 -4.64 6.09
N TYR A 67 -7.67 -3.52 5.41
CA TYR A 67 -8.93 -2.85 5.20
C TYR A 67 -9.88 -3.73 4.39
N THR A 68 -9.36 -4.32 3.33
CA THR A 68 -10.18 -5.17 2.47
C THR A 68 -10.70 -6.39 3.22
N ALA A 69 -9.85 -7.04 3.99
CA ALA A 69 -10.26 -8.19 4.76
C ALA A 69 -11.31 -7.79 5.79
N SER A 70 -11.13 -6.63 6.40
CA SER A 70 -12.08 -6.17 7.40
C SER A 70 -13.43 -5.87 6.78
N ARG A 71 -13.45 -5.32 5.58
CA ARG A 71 -14.72 -5.06 4.92
C ARG A 71 -15.46 -6.35 4.62
N LEU A 72 -14.74 -7.38 4.21
CA LEU A 72 -15.38 -8.66 3.96
C LEU A 72 -15.95 -9.25 5.23
N ALA A 73 -15.18 -9.19 6.31
CA ALA A 73 -15.65 -9.71 7.58
C ALA A 73 -16.88 -8.93 8.05
N ALA A 74 -16.85 -7.63 7.92
CA ALA A 74 -17.98 -6.81 8.34
C ALA A 74 -19.21 -7.12 7.49
N ALA A 75 -19.03 -7.29 6.20
CA ALA A 75 -20.16 -7.61 5.35
C ALA A 75 -20.81 -8.91 5.76
N PHE A 76 -20.00 -9.89 6.13
CA PHE A 76 -20.56 -11.16 6.59
C PHE A 76 -21.26 -10.98 7.92
N ASN A 77 -20.63 -10.28 8.86
CA ASN A 77 -21.21 -10.11 10.18
C ASN A 77 -22.52 -9.33 10.14
N HIS A 78 -22.67 -8.48 9.16
CA HIS A 78 -23.88 -7.68 9.05
C HIS A 78 -24.90 -8.31 8.11
N GLY A 79 -24.65 -9.53 7.66
CA GLY A 79 -25.66 -10.24 6.90
C GLY A 79 -25.72 -9.93 5.43
N PHE A 80 -24.74 -9.22 4.91
CA PHE A 80 -24.75 -8.88 3.49
C PHE A 80 -24.24 -10.01 2.61
N ILE A 81 -23.64 -11.03 3.20
CA ILE A 81 -23.10 -12.16 2.45
C ILE A 81 -23.77 -13.42 2.94
N ASN A 82 -24.32 -14.18 1.99
CA ASN A 82 -25.02 -15.40 2.35
C ASN A 82 -24.16 -16.61 2.03
N LYS A 83 -23.07 -16.75 2.75
CA LYS A 83 -22.15 -17.86 2.59
C LYS A 83 -21.90 -18.45 3.95
N SER A 84 -21.34 -19.67 3.96
CA SER A 84 -21.09 -20.33 5.23
C SER A 84 -19.98 -19.63 5.98
N LEU A 85 -20.03 -19.76 7.30
CA LEU A 85 -19.00 -19.17 8.14
C LEU A 85 -17.62 -19.70 7.72
N ARG A 86 -17.54 -20.99 7.42
CA ARG A 86 -16.26 -21.58 7.05
C ARG A 86 -15.71 -20.97 5.76
N GLU A 87 -16.59 -20.76 4.80
CA GLU A 87 -16.15 -20.19 3.54
C GLU A 87 -15.62 -18.77 3.75
N VAL A 88 -16.35 -17.98 4.53
CA VAL A 88 -15.92 -16.60 4.76
C VAL A 88 -14.63 -16.57 5.57
N PHE A 89 -14.52 -17.48 6.53
CA PHE A 89 -13.30 -17.60 7.32
C PHE A 89 -12.11 -17.85 6.40
N ASP A 90 -12.25 -18.83 5.50
CA ASP A 90 -11.14 -19.20 4.64
C ASP A 90 -10.76 -18.05 3.70
N VAL A 91 -11.76 -17.37 3.14
CA VAL A 91 -11.47 -16.29 2.21
C VAL A 91 -10.83 -15.10 2.94
N THR A 92 -11.35 -14.76 4.10
CA THR A 92 -10.79 -13.66 4.87
C THR A 92 -9.35 -13.96 5.24
N ARG A 93 -9.09 -15.20 5.64
CA ARG A 93 -7.75 -15.59 5.99
C ARG A 93 -6.82 -15.53 4.79
N MET A 94 -7.33 -15.95 3.63
CA MET A 94 -6.54 -15.90 2.42
C MET A 94 -6.15 -14.46 2.09
N ILE A 95 -7.08 -13.54 2.25
CA ILE A 95 -6.78 -12.14 1.98
C ILE A 95 -5.70 -11.63 2.93
N LEU A 96 -5.83 -11.95 4.21
CA LEU A 96 -4.84 -11.48 5.17
C LEU A 96 -3.48 -12.09 4.92
N SER A 97 -3.43 -13.33 4.43
CA SER A 97 -2.15 -13.97 4.19
C SER A 97 -1.40 -13.33 3.03
N ALA A 98 -2.09 -12.54 2.23
CA ALA A 98 -1.41 -11.83 1.15
C ALA A 98 -0.32 -10.90 1.68
N LYS A 99 -0.43 -10.47 2.93
CA LYS A 99 0.60 -9.62 3.49
C LYS A 99 1.94 -10.33 3.53
N GLU A 100 1.93 -11.60 3.93
CA GLU A 100 3.15 -12.36 3.97
C GLU A 100 3.64 -12.73 2.58
N GLU A 101 2.70 -13.05 1.71
CA GLU A 101 3.08 -13.41 0.35
C GLU A 101 3.78 -12.25 -0.33
N LEU A 102 3.26 -11.04 -0.17
CA LEU A 102 3.88 -9.90 -0.82
C LEU A 102 5.12 -9.43 -0.09
N ALA A 103 5.27 -9.77 1.18
CA ALA A 103 6.51 -9.49 1.87
C ALA A 103 7.62 -10.36 1.32
N ASN A 104 7.29 -11.62 0.97
CA ASN A 104 8.29 -12.52 0.42
C ASN A 104 8.56 -12.26 -1.04
N GLU A 105 7.56 -11.84 -1.78
CA GLU A 105 7.74 -11.53 -3.18
C GLU A 105 6.98 -10.26 -3.49
N PRO A 106 7.63 -9.10 -3.34
CA PRO A 106 6.92 -7.81 -3.46
C PRO A 106 6.45 -7.50 -4.86
N HIS A 107 7.01 -8.14 -5.86
CA HIS A 107 6.64 -7.83 -7.23
C HIS A 107 6.24 -9.10 -7.98
N PRO A 108 5.12 -9.70 -7.61
CA PRO A 108 4.67 -10.88 -8.36
C PRO A 108 4.31 -10.47 -9.78
N ILE A 109 4.34 -11.45 -10.67
CA ILE A 109 4.06 -11.18 -12.07
C ILE A 109 2.64 -10.70 -12.26
N ASP A 110 1.70 -11.30 -11.53
CA ASP A 110 0.30 -10.99 -11.70
C ASP A 110 -0.32 -10.53 -10.40
N GLY A 111 -1.43 -9.87 -10.50
CA GLY A 111 -2.28 -9.62 -9.35
C GLY A 111 -2.24 -8.23 -8.78
N LEU A 112 -1.15 -7.51 -8.99
CA LEU A 112 -1.04 -6.20 -8.35
C LEU A 112 -1.87 -5.14 -9.05
N SER A 113 -2.16 -5.34 -10.34
CA SER A 113 -2.90 -4.32 -11.07
C SER A 113 -4.40 -4.40 -10.82
N GLY A 114 -4.88 -5.54 -10.36
CA GLY A 114 -6.31 -5.71 -10.19
C GLY A 114 -7.03 -6.10 -11.45
N GLU A 115 -6.33 -6.23 -12.56
CA GLU A 115 -6.98 -6.55 -13.83
C GLU A 115 -7.70 -7.87 -13.81
N TYR A 116 -7.09 -8.86 -13.19
CA TYR A 116 -7.72 -10.16 -13.16
C TYR A 116 -9.06 -10.11 -12.43
N ALA A 117 -9.08 -9.42 -11.30
CA ALA A 117 -10.30 -9.31 -10.52
C ALA A 117 -11.38 -8.54 -11.28
N GLU A 118 -10.97 -7.45 -11.90
CA GLU A 118 -11.94 -6.64 -12.64
C GLU A 118 -12.52 -7.40 -13.81
N LYS A 119 -11.67 -8.16 -14.50
CA LYS A 119 -12.16 -8.95 -15.62
C LYS A 119 -13.09 -10.04 -15.15
N SER A 120 -12.78 -10.64 -14.02
CA SER A 120 -13.67 -11.65 -13.47
C SER A 120 -15.03 -11.06 -13.15
N LEU A 121 -15.05 -9.86 -12.59
CA LEU A 121 -16.32 -9.22 -12.30
C LEU A 121 -17.13 -8.98 -13.55
N GLU A 122 -16.47 -8.60 -14.64
CA GLU A 122 -17.18 -8.40 -15.89
C GLU A 122 -17.80 -9.70 -16.39
N GLU A 123 -17.04 -10.77 -16.33
CA GLU A 123 -17.53 -12.06 -16.80
C GLU A 123 -18.66 -12.54 -15.92
N TRP A 124 -18.54 -12.37 -14.63
CA TRP A 124 -19.59 -12.79 -13.69
C TRP A 124 -20.85 -11.96 -13.89
N ALA A 125 -20.69 -10.67 -14.14
CA ALA A 125 -21.85 -9.81 -14.39
C ALA A 125 -22.59 -10.28 -15.64
N GLU A 126 -21.85 -10.71 -16.63
CA GLU A 126 -22.46 -11.21 -17.84
C GLU A 126 -23.25 -12.49 -17.57
N GLN A 127 -22.65 -13.39 -16.78
CA GLN A 127 -23.33 -14.62 -16.43
C GLN A 127 -24.61 -14.34 -15.65
N ILE A 128 -24.55 -13.42 -14.73
CA ILE A 128 -25.72 -13.06 -13.95
C ILE A 128 -26.80 -12.48 -14.86
N ARG A 129 -26.40 -11.65 -15.80
CA ARG A 129 -27.33 -11.02 -16.70
C ARG A 129 -28.02 -12.05 -17.58
N LYS A 130 -27.32 -13.10 -17.92
CA LYS A 130 -27.90 -14.16 -18.73
C LYS A 130 -28.69 -15.15 -17.90
N GLY A 131 -28.97 -14.84 -16.66
CA GLY A 131 -29.72 -15.74 -15.84
C GLY A 131 -28.91 -16.87 -15.30
N GLY A 132 -27.59 -16.69 -15.23
CA GLY A 132 -26.74 -17.73 -14.69
C GLY A 132 -27.03 -17.97 -13.22
N LYS A 133 -26.75 -19.19 -12.80
CA LYS A 133 -26.99 -19.48 -11.45
C LYS A 133 -25.89 -19.12 -10.60
N GLN A 134 -26.16 -18.83 -9.41
CA GLN A 134 -25.15 -18.45 -8.49
C GLN A 134 -24.85 -19.51 -7.53
#